data_8ce391b0779b7fb5727352c14cdfb354
#
_entry.id   8ce391b0779b7fb5727352c14cdfb354
#
_cell.length_a   1.000
_cell.length_b   1.000
_cell.length_c   1.000
_cell.angle_alpha   90.00
_cell.angle_beta   90.00
_cell.angle_gamma   90.00
#
_symmetry.space_group_name_H-M   'P 1'
#
loop_
_entity.id
_entity.type
_entity.pdbx_description
1 polymer ?
#
loop_
_entity_poly.entity_id
_entity_poly.type
_entity_poly.pdbx_seq_one_letter_code
_entity_poly.pdbx_strand_id
1 'polypeptide(L)'
;MNPLKTHVFWFVVLGIVIFVIDEQTSDPLDTIVVDAALERQLETLWAAQVQREPTEAEIASLVDDWVTEEIWHRESIRLSLDEEDEIIRRRMIQKMQFIAEQEAELAPTEEELRAYYAANSEKYEVPSGVSFEQLQFQSRDAATSALSAGESIDGLAVSSMQSRMNVRQSPLQVVSTFGREFTLSLNNYDVASDWQGPIQSTFGWHLVKVLEKHSASVAPFIDIRATVLGDYTYEARVQAQADFIEQVRPNYDIIRKEE
;
A
#
# COMPACT_ATOMS: atom_id res chain seq x y z
N MET A 1 53.49 41.66 -40.87
CA MET A 1 53.26 40.80 -39.72
C MET A 1 52.19 39.77 -40.13
N ASN A 2 52.44 38.46 -39.96
CA ASN A 2 51.52 37.44 -40.42
C ASN A 2 50.56 37.17 -39.29
N PRO A 3 49.26 37.55 -39.36
CA PRO A 3 48.29 37.50 -38.29
C PRO A 3 48.10 36.06 -37.75
N LEU A 4 48.32 35.03 -38.56
CA LEU A 4 48.22 33.62 -38.21
C LEU A 4 49.26 33.15 -37.17
N LYS A 5 50.32 33.95 -36.89
CA LYS A 5 51.36 33.63 -35.90
C LYS A 5 51.16 34.33 -34.54
N THR A 6 50.08 35.06 -34.37
CA THR A 6 49.79 35.82 -33.15
C THR A 6 48.83 35.03 -32.24
N HIS A 7 49.21 34.81 -31.00
CA HIS A 7 48.34 34.07 -30.01
C HIS A 7 46.95 34.70 -29.91
N VAL A 8 46.83 36.01 -30.09
CA VAL A 8 45.55 36.73 -30.10
C VAL A 8 44.62 36.28 -31.23
N PHE A 9 45.18 35.98 -32.44
CA PHE A 9 44.36 35.46 -33.54
C PHE A 9 43.73 34.11 -33.20
N TRP A 10 44.50 33.18 -32.63
CA TRP A 10 43.99 31.86 -32.23
C TRP A 10 43.00 31.92 -31.07
N PHE A 11 43.18 32.88 -30.14
CA PHE A 11 42.25 33.14 -29.09
C PHE A 11 40.87 33.60 -29.63
N VAL A 12 40.87 34.52 -30.61
CA VAL A 12 39.65 34.99 -31.28
C VAL A 12 38.98 33.86 -32.04
N VAL A 13 39.77 33.05 -32.80
CA VAL A 13 39.22 31.88 -33.52
C VAL A 13 38.62 30.89 -32.59
N LEU A 14 39.27 30.57 -31.45
CA LEU A 14 38.72 29.68 -30.42
C LEU A 14 37.41 30.23 -29.80
N GLY A 15 37.36 31.52 -29.53
CA GLY A 15 36.15 32.20 -29.02
C GLY A 15 35.01 32.13 -30.03
N ILE A 16 35.26 32.32 -31.33
CA ILE A 16 34.23 32.16 -32.36
C ILE A 16 33.78 30.71 -32.49
N VAL A 17 34.68 29.74 -32.42
CA VAL A 17 34.34 28.32 -32.46
C VAL A 17 33.46 27.92 -31.26
N ILE A 18 33.84 28.36 -30.06
CA ILE A 18 33.03 28.11 -28.86
C ILE A 18 31.64 28.77 -28.98
N PHE A 19 31.58 30.03 -29.45
CA PHE A 19 30.31 30.73 -29.68
C PHE A 19 29.41 30.02 -30.68
N VAL A 20 29.96 29.57 -31.81
CA VAL A 20 29.20 28.83 -32.84
C VAL A 20 28.72 27.47 -32.31
N ILE A 21 29.54 26.78 -31.52
CA ILE A 21 29.14 25.52 -30.87
C ILE A 21 28.03 25.81 -29.86
N ASP A 22 28.15 26.81 -29.03
CA ASP A 22 27.14 27.22 -28.05
C ASP A 22 25.80 27.57 -28.70
N GLU A 23 25.84 28.36 -29.80
CA GLU A 23 24.63 28.73 -30.56
C GLU A 23 23.97 27.53 -31.25
N GLN A 24 24.75 26.50 -31.67
CA GLN A 24 24.20 25.28 -32.29
C GLN A 24 23.77 24.21 -31.28
N THR A 25 24.27 24.24 -30.06
CA THR A 25 23.94 23.30 -29.00
C THR A 25 22.96 23.87 -27.96
N SER A 26 22.76 25.19 -27.98
CA SER A 26 21.71 25.82 -27.16
C SER A 26 20.36 25.39 -27.70
N ASP A 27 19.71 24.45 -26.99
CA ASP A 27 18.30 24.19 -27.18
C ASP A 27 17.55 25.53 -27.08
N PRO A 28 16.62 25.84 -27.99
CA PRO A 28 15.81 27.05 -27.87
C PRO A 28 14.86 26.95 -26.69
N LEU A 29 15.41 27.02 -25.45
CA LEU A 29 14.65 27.05 -24.23
C LEU A 29 13.59 28.18 -24.23
N ASP A 30 13.76 29.15 -25.13
CA ASP A 30 12.89 30.32 -25.25
C ASP A 30 11.72 30.10 -26.25
N THR A 31 11.66 28.97 -26.96
CA THR A 31 10.58 28.69 -27.91
C THR A 31 9.62 27.66 -27.31
N ILE A 32 8.38 28.06 -27.02
CA ILE A 32 7.30 27.18 -26.63
C ILE A 32 6.44 26.90 -27.84
N VAL A 33 6.36 25.62 -28.25
CA VAL A 33 5.59 25.21 -29.42
C VAL A 33 4.25 24.62 -28.94
N VAL A 34 3.17 25.25 -29.31
CA VAL A 34 1.82 24.70 -29.16
C VAL A 34 1.41 24.06 -30.47
N ASP A 35 1.36 22.77 -30.52
CA ASP A 35 0.96 22.01 -31.70
C ASP A 35 -0.45 21.41 -31.56
N ALA A 36 -1.00 20.94 -32.70
CA ALA A 36 -2.31 20.33 -32.71
C ALA A 36 -2.42 19.02 -31.90
N ALA A 37 -1.30 18.40 -31.50
CA ALA A 37 -1.31 17.21 -30.63
C ALA A 37 -1.55 17.63 -29.19
N LEU A 38 -0.91 18.69 -28.72
CA LEU A 38 -1.13 19.29 -27.42
C LEU A 38 -2.56 19.79 -27.27
N GLU A 39 -3.09 20.51 -28.27
CA GLU A 39 -4.48 20.99 -28.20
C GLU A 39 -5.47 19.84 -28.03
N ARG A 40 -5.35 18.77 -28.83
CA ARG A 40 -6.20 17.57 -28.68
C ARG A 40 -6.05 16.89 -27.31
N GLN A 41 -4.84 16.91 -26.74
CA GLN A 41 -4.63 16.37 -25.39
C GLN A 41 -5.39 17.19 -24.35
N LEU A 42 -5.30 18.51 -24.42
CA LEU A 42 -6.03 19.42 -23.50
C LEU A 42 -7.54 19.26 -23.66
N GLU A 43 -8.05 19.17 -24.90
CA GLU A 43 -9.47 18.88 -25.18
C GLU A 43 -9.92 17.56 -24.53
N THR A 44 -9.12 16.51 -24.68
CA THR A 44 -9.44 15.18 -24.12
C THR A 44 -9.51 15.21 -22.60
N LEU A 45 -8.54 15.87 -21.95
CA LEU A 45 -8.50 16.02 -20.49
C LEU A 45 -9.70 16.83 -19.98
N TRP A 46 -10.03 17.92 -20.66
CA TRP A 46 -11.20 18.73 -20.34
C TRP A 46 -12.50 17.91 -20.48
N ALA A 47 -12.69 17.23 -21.62
CA ALA A 47 -13.88 16.43 -21.86
C ALA A 47 -14.05 15.31 -20.82
N ALA A 48 -12.96 14.69 -20.39
CA ALA A 48 -12.99 13.67 -19.34
C ALA A 48 -13.42 14.25 -17.97
N GLN A 49 -13.02 15.48 -17.66
CA GLN A 49 -13.34 16.12 -16.38
C GLN A 49 -14.72 16.77 -16.36
N VAL A 50 -15.09 17.50 -17.44
CA VAL A 50 -16.31 18.33 -17.51
C VAL A 50 -17.47 17.57 -18.17
N GLN A 51 -17.20 16.40 -18.77
CA GLN A 51 -18.18 15.53 -19.45
C GLN A 51 -18.86 16.20 -20.67
N ARG A 52 -18.16 17.14 -21.31
CA ARG A 52 -18.52 17.76 -22.58
C ARG A 52 -17.29 18.27 -23.29
N GLU A 53 -17.41 18.54 -24.57
CA GLU A 53 -16.36 19.18 -25.34
C GLU A 53 -16.16 20.64 -24.95
N PRO A 54 -14.90 21.16 -24.96
CA PRO A 54 -14.65 22.57 -24.69
C PRO A 54 -15.09 23.44 -25.85
N THR A 55 -15.42 24.69 -25.56
CA THR A 55 -15.61 25.74 -26.57
C THR A 55 -14.28 26.29 -27.04
N GLU A 56 -14.23 26.99 -28.18
CA GLU A 56 -13.00 27.62 -28.69
C GLU A 56 -12.36 28.56 -27.65
N ALA A 57 -13.17 29.31 -26.89
CA ALA A 57 -12.68 30.21 -25.84
C ALA A 57 -12.06 29.42 -24.66
N GLU A 58 -12.64 28.27 -24.32
CA GLU A 58 -12.12 27.39 -23.26
C GLU A 58 -10.81 26.73 -23.70
N ILE A 59 -10.71 26.31 -24.97
CA ILE A 59 -9.44 25.78 -25.52
C ILE A 59 -8.35 26.85 -25.48
N ALA A 60 -8.66 28.08 -25.92
CA ALA A 60 -7.69 29.18 -25.87
C ALA A 60 -7.20 29.45 -24.44
N SER A 61 -8.11 29.40 -23.44
CA SER A 61 -7.73 29.53 -22.02
C SER A 61 -6.88 28.39 -21.53
N LEU A 62 -7.20 27.13 -21.90
CA LEU A 62 -6.43 25.95 -21.53
C LEU A 62 -5.00 26.01 -22.11
N VAL A 63 -4.86 26.48 -23.33
CA VAL A 63 -3.56 26.69 -23.97
C VAL A 63 -2.76 27.77 -23.26
N ASP A 64 -3.37 28.89 -22.90
CA ASP A 64 -2.69 29.99 -22.17
C ASP A 64 -2.24 29.54 -20.77
N ASP A 65 -3.10 28.83 -20.06
CA ASP A 65 -2.77 28.22 -18.77
C ASP A 65 -1.58 27.24 -18.90
N TRP A 66 -1.63 26.35 -19.90
CA TRP A 66 -0.54 25.40 -20.15
C TRP A 66 0.78 26.12 -20.50
N VAL A 67 0.73 27.15 -21.37
CA VAL A 67 1.92 27.95 -21.69
C VAL A 67 2.48 28.61 -20.42
N THR A 68 1.63 29.13 -19.55
CA THR A 68 2.05 29.71 -18.28
C THR A 68 2.75 28.68 -17.39
N GLU A 69 2.18 27.47 -17.27
CA GLU A 69 2.80 26.36 -16.51
C GLU A 69 4.15 25.95 -17.12
N GLU A 70 4.25 25.87 -18.44
CA GLU A 70 5.49 25.54 -19.16
C GLU A 70 6.59 26.60 -18.94
N ILE A 71 6.22 27.90 -18.90
CA ILE A 71 7.16 28.97 -18.55
C ILE A 71 7.69 28.79 -17.13
N TRP A 72 6.78 28.55 -16.14
CA TRP A 72 7.21 28.30 -14.77
C TRP A 72 8.14 27.09 -14.66
N HIS A 73 7.83 26.02 -15.37
CA HIS A 73 8.66 24.83 -15.39
C HIS A 73 10.06 25.11 -15.96
N ARG A 74 10.16 25.78 -17.11
CA ARG A 74 11.45 26.12 -17.72
C ARG A 74 12.28 27.08 -16.85
N GLU A 75 11.64 28.08 -16.25
CA GLU A 75 12.33 28.97 -15.32
C GLU A 75 12.82 28.23 -14.07
N SER A 76 12.06 27.26 -13.56
CA SER A 76 12.51 26.47 -12.42
C SER A 76 13.77 25.65 -12.74
N ILE A 77 13.81 25.04 -13.92
CA ILE A 77 15.00 24.30 -14.40
C ILE A 77 16.20 25.27 -14.61
N ARG A 78 15.94 26.47 -15.18
CA ARG A 78 17.00 27.48 -15.37
C ARG A 78 17.62 27.94 -14.05
N LEU A 79 16.81 27.95 -12.97
CA LEU A 79 17.26 28.27 -11.62
C LEU A 79 17.78 27.06 -10.84
N SER A 80 17.89 25.87 -11.50
CA SER A 80 18.31 24.61 -10.86
C SER A 80 17.51 24.27 -9.60
N LEU A 81 16.20 24.57 -9.56
CA LEU A 81 15.36 24.28 -8.39
C LEU A 81 15.08 22.78 -8.22
N ASP A 82 15.38 21.98 -9.22
CA ASP A 82 15.29 20.51 -9.18
C ASP A 82 16.55 19.86 -8.58
N GLU A 83 17.67 20.59 -8.55
CA GLU A 83 18.92 20.09 -8.00
C GLU A 83 18.88 20.09 -6.47
N GLU A 84 19.36 19.01 -5.86
CA GLU A 84 19.43 18.82 -4.39
C GLU A 84 18.06 18.87 -3.67
N ASP A 85 16.93 18.94 -4.38
CA ASP A 85 15.60 18.88 -3.79
C ASP A 85 15.17 17.41 -3.55
N GLU A 86 15.04 17.06 -2.26
CA GLU A 86 14.63 15.71 -1.83
C GLU A 86 13.21 15.33 -2.27
N ILE A 87 12.31 16.28 -2.47
CA ILE A 87 10.94 16.03 -2.91
C ILE A 87 10.95 15.63 -4.39
N ILE A 88 11.65 16.41 -5.21
CA ILE A 88 11.81 16.15 -6.64
C ILE A 88 12.54 14.82 -6.83
N ARG A 89 13.65 14.62 -6.12
CA ARG A 89 14.42 13.37 -6.16
C ARG A 89 13.55 12.17 -5.82
N ARG A 90 12.77 12.23 -4.76
CA ARG A 90 11.83 11.16 -4.36
C ARG A 90 10.78 10.91 -5.45
N ARG A 91 10.27 11.98 -6.07
CA ARG A 91 9.27 11.85 -7.14
C ARG A 91 9.85 11.16 -8.39
N MET A 92 11.09 11.49 -8.75
CA MET A 92 11.79 10.82 -9.84
C MET A 92 12.04 9.34 -9.56
N ILE A 93 12.45 8.99 -8.34
CA ILE A 93 12.61 7.60 -7.89
C ILE A 93 11.27 6.86 -8.03
N GLN A 94 10.16 7.42 -7.55
CA GLN A 94 8.84 6.81 -7.66
C GLN A 94 8.43 6.59 -9.13
N LYS A 95 8.71 7.54 -10.03
CA LYS A 95 8.44 7.37 -11.46
C LYS A 95 9.26 6.22 -12.05
N MET A 96 10.54 6.12 -11.70
CA MET A 96 11.40 5.02 -12.16
C MET A 96 10.96 3.66 -11.63
N GLN A 97 10.55 3.58 -10.35
CA GLN A 97 9.97 2.36 -9.79
C GLN A 97 8.72 1.93 -10.58
N PHE A 98 7.83 2.88 -10.87
CA PHE A 98 6.63 2.60 -11.67
C PHE A 98 6.97 2.11 -13.09
N ILE A 99 8.01 2.66 -13.73
CA ILE A 99 8.47 2.19 -15.06
C ILE A 99 9.02 0.76 -14.96
N ALA A 100 9.82 0.46 -13.94
CA ALA A 100 10.32 -0.89 -13.70
C ALA A 100 9.19 -1.91 -13.46
N GLU A 101 8.13 -1.52 -12.78
CA GLU A 101 6.96 -2.37 -12.51
C GLU A 101 6.14 -2.69 -13.77
N GLN A 102 6.25 -1.91 -14.85
CA GLN A 102 5.49 -2.17 -16.08
C GLN A 102 5.89 -3.48 -16.78
N GLU A 103 7.06 -4.01 -16.47
CA GLU A 103 7.52 -5.31 -16.97
C GLU A 103 6.98 -6.49 -16.15
N ALA A 104 6.36 -6.21 -14.98
CA ALA A 104 5.80 -7.24 -14.12
C ALA A 104 4.56 -7.91 -14.75
N GLU A 105 4.47 -9.22 -14.64
CA GLU A 105 3.25 -9.97 -14.99
C GLU A 105 2.18 -9.76 -13.92
N LEU A 106 1.25 -8.85 -14.17
CA LEU A 106 0.21 -8.47 -13.21
C LEU A 106 -1.15 -9.14 -13.47
N ALA A 107 -1.25 -9.95 -14.53
CA ALA A 107 -2.47 -10.66 -14.90
C ALA A 107 -2.24 -12.18 -14.91
N PRO A 108 -1.95 -12.77 -13.74
CA PRO A 108 -1.67 -14.21 -13.66
C PRO A 108 -2.90 -15.03 -14.04
N THR A 109 -2.65 -16.19 -14.61
CA THR A 109 -3.67 -17.20 -14.84
C THR A 109 -4.18 -17.77 -13.51
N GLU A 110 -5.35 -18.42 -13.55
CA GLU A 110 -5.90 -19.09 -12.37
C GLU A 110 -4.98 -20.22 -11.85
N GLU A 111 -4.25 -20.89 -12.76
CA GLU A 111 -3.28 -21.92 -12.41
C GLU A 111 -2.08 -21.35 -11.65
N GLU A 112 -1.53 -20.22 -12.10
CA GLU A 112 -0.43 -19.53 -11.43
C GLU A 112 -0.84 -19.02 -10.05
N LEU A 113 -2.05 -18.48 -9.91
CA LEU A 113 -2.57 -18.07 -8.60
C LEU A 113 -2.72 -19.23 -7.64
N ARG A 114 -3.19 -20.39 -8.11
CA ARG A 114 -3.29 -21.58 -7.28
C ARG A 114 -1.94 -22.14 -6.89
N ALA A 115 -0.98 -22.11 -7.81
CA ALA A 115 0.40 -22.50 -7.52
C ALA A 115 1.04 -21.59 -6.47
N TYR A 116 0.85 -20.27 -6.61
CA TYR A 116 1.32 -19.27 -5.64
C TYR A 116 0.68 -19.48 -4.26
N TYR A 117 -0.66 -19.69 -4.21
CA TYR A 117 -1.36 -19.98 -2.97
C TYR A 117 -0.83 -21.24 -2.29
N ALA A 118 -0.60 -22.32 -3.05
CA ALA A 118 -0.09 -23.58 -2.51
C ALA A 118 1.34 -23.42 -1.95
N ALA A 119 2.19 -22.67 -2.65
CA ALA A 119 3.56 -22.39 -2.23
C ALA A 119 3.65 -21.48 -1.00
N ASN A 120 2.63 -20.64 -0.78
CA ASN A 120 2.57 -19.65 0.30
C ASN A 120 1.45 -19.93 1.31
N SER A 121 1.03 -21.19 1.47
CA SER A 121 -0.12 -21.57 2.30
C SER A 121 -0.03 -21.10 3.75
N GLU A 122 1.16 -20.99 4.30
CA GLU A 122 1.42 -20.48 5.67
C GLU A 122 0.94 -19.04 5.86
N LYS A 123 0.98 -18.19 4.80
CA LYS A 123 0.46 -16.82 4.86
C LYS A 123 -1.05 -16.75 5.04
N TYR A 124 -1.74 -17.82 4.69
CA TYR A 124 -3.20 -17.91 4.67
C TYR A 124 -3.76 -18.80 5.76
N GLU A 125 -2.95 -19.09 6.78
CA GLU A 125 -3.41 -19.82 7.94
C GLU A 125 -4.39 -19.00 8.78
N VAL A 126 -5.55 -19.57 9.03
CA VAL A 126 -6.52 -19.10 10.00
C VAL A 126 -6.25 -19.84 11.31
N PRO A 127 -5.91 -19.14 12.38
CA PRO A 127 -5.60 -19.79 13.66
C PRO A 127 -6.81 -20.55 14.19
N SER A 128 -6.55 -21.51 15.06
CA SER A 128 -7.61 -22.14 15.84
C SER A 128 -8.42 -21.11 16.62
N GLY A 129 -9.68 -21.38 16.85
CA GLY A 129 -10.56 -20.46 17.53
C GLY A 129 -11.70 -21.17 18.24
N VAL A 130 -12.44 -20.42 19.04
CA VAL A 130 -13.63 -20.90 19.76
C VAL A 130 -14.78 -19.93 19.56
N SER A 131 -15.96 -20.48 19.28
CA SER A 131 -17.23 -19.74 19.30
C SER A 131 -17.95 -20.08 20.60
N PHE A 132 -18.32 -19.06 21.35
CA PHE A 132 -18.98 -19.23 22.65
C PHE A 132 -19.92 -18.08 22.96
N GLU A 133 -20.95 -18.38 23.77
CA GLU A 133 -21.74 -17.39 24.48
C GLU A 133 -21.17 -17.22 25.88
N GLN A 134 -21.31 -16.01 26.44
CA GLN A 134 -20.96 -15.72 27.83
C GLN A 134 -22.05 -14.89 28.53
N LEU A 135 -22.19 -15.12 29.82
CA LEU A 135 -22.97 -14.30 30.74
C LEU A 135 -22.08 -13.89 31.92
N GLN A 136 -22.09 -12.61 32.26
CA GLN A 136 -21.27 -12.05 33.34
C GLN A 136 -22.05 -11.96 34.66
N PHE A 137 -21.35 -12.21 35.78
CA PHE A 137 -21.85 -12.16 37.13
C PHE A 137 -20.88 -11.39 38.04
N GLN A 138 -21.42 -10.76 39.11
CA GLN A 138 -20.59 -9.98 40.03
C GLN A 138 -19.73 -10.85 40.94
N SER A 139 -20.20 -12.06 41.27
CA SER A 139 -19.50 -12.98 42.17
C SER A 139 -19.58 -14.43 41.69
N ARG A 140 -18.69 -15.25 42.21
CA ARG A 140 -18.67 -16.69 41.95
C ARG A 140 -19.96 -17.34 42.43
N ASP A 141 -20.44 -16.94 43.61
CA ASP A 141 -21.66 -17.52 44.22
C ASP A 141 -22.91 -17.17 43.40
N ALA A 142 -22.96 -15.93 42.85
CA ALA A 142 -24.05 -15.55 41.96
C ALA A 142 -24.05 -16.38 40.67
N ALA A 143 -22.89 -16.61 40.06
CA ALA A 143 -22.73 -17.43 38.86
C ALA A 143 -23.10 -18.91 39.16
N THR A 144 -22.66 -19.44 40.31
CA THR A 144 -22.97 -20.83 40.72
C THR A 144 -24.46 -21.01 40.99
N SER A 145 -25.11 -20.05 41.68
CA SER A 145 -26.55 -20.07 41.93
C SER A 145 -27.34 -19.99 40.61
N ALA A 146 -26.92 -19.14 39.67
CA ALA A 146 -27.51 -19.02 38.34
C ALA A 146 -27.41 -20.33 37.58
N LEU A 147 -26.24 -20.99 37.59
CA LEU A 147 -26.03 -22.28 36.92
C LEU A 147 -27.00 -23.36 37.50
N SER A 148 -27.28 -23.32 38.83
CA SER A 148 -28.18 -24.25 39.48
C SER A 148 -29.67 -23.96 39.18
N ALA A 149 -30.01 -22.72 38.83
CA ALA A 149 -31.36 -22.27 38.57
C ALA A 149 -31.92 -22.69 37.20
N GLY A 150 -31.07 -23.14 36.28
CA GLY A 150 -31.47 -23.66 34.97
C GLY A 150 -32.04 -22.60 34.03
N GLU A 151 -33.31 -22.69 33.64
CA GLU A 151 -33.92 -21.91 32.55
C GLU A 151 -33.97 -20.39 32.76
N SER A 152 -33.71 -19.88 33.97
CA SER A 152 -33.78 -18.45 34.30
C SER A 152 -32.43 -17.74 34.39
N ILE A 153 -31.35 -18.33 33.85
CA ILE A 153 -29.97 -17.83 33.95
C ILE A 153 -29.82 -16.40 33.39
N ASP A 154 -30.48 -16.10 32.29
CA ASP A 154 -30.37 -14.80 31.60
C ASP A 154 -30.81 -13.62 32.47
N GLY A 155 -31.84 -13.80 33.29
CA GLY A 155 -32.35 -12.77 34.18
C GLY A 155 -31.47 -12.49 35.40
N LEU A 156 -30.49 -13.34 35.70
CA LEU A 156 -29.59 -13.25 36.86
C LEU A 156 -28.23 -12.64 36.47
N ALA A 157 -27.92 -12.54 35.16
CA ALA A 157 -26.71 -11.97 34.65
C ALA A 157 -26.69 -10.44 34.80
N VAL A 158 -25.50 -9.88 35.01
CA VAL A 158 -25.32 -8.43 34.99
C VAL A 158 -25.12 -7.94 33.55
N SER A 159 -25.44 -6.65 33.34
CA SER A 159 -25.13 -6.00 32.04
C SER A 159 -23.62 -5.98 31.84
N SER A 160 -23.16 -6.55 30.74
CA SER A 160 -21.76 -6.65 30.40
C SER A 160 -21.42 -5.67 29.28
N MET A 161 -20.23 -5.07 29.34
CA MET A 161 -19.63 -4.31 28.20
C MET A 161 -19.09 -5.25 27.12
N GLN A 162 -18.88 -6.53 27.47
CA GLN A 162 -18.39 -7.53 26.53
C GLN A 162 -19.54 -8.17 25.76
N SER A 163 -19.30 -8.50 24.50
CA SER A 163 -20.30 -9.18 23.67
C SER A 163 -20.73 -10.51 24.31
N ARG A 164 -22.02 -10.77 24.32
CA ARG A 164 -22.57 -12.06 24.74
C ARG A 164 -22.11 -13.18 23.80
N MET A 165 -22.23 -12.94 22.51
CA MET A 165 -21.85 -13.89 21.46
C MET A 165 -20.43 -13.57 20.95
N ASN A 166 -19.54 -14.52 20.99
CA ASN A 166 -18.17 -14.44 20.53
C ASN A 166 -17.97 -15.53 19.47
N VAL A 167 -17.74 -15.09 18.21
CA VAL A 167 -17.66 -15.99 17.08
C VAL A 167 -16.19 -16.15 16.67
N ARG A 168 -15.73 -17.41 16.59
CA ARG A 168 -14.39 -17.80 16.10
C ARG A 168 -13.24 -16.95 16.68
N GLN A 169 -13.29 -16.72 17.99
CA GLN A 169 -12.24 -15.96 18.68
C GLN A 169 -10.97 -16.79 18.79
N SER A 170 -9.86 -16.26 18.30
CA SER A 170 -8.54 -16.90 18.47
C SER A 170 -8.13 -16.88 19.96
N PRO A 171 -7.24 -17.79 20.39
CA PRO A 171 -6.74 -17.80 21.78
C PRO A 171 -6.18 -16.44 22.22
N LEU A 172 -5.48 -15.74 21.30
CA LEU A 172 -4.91 -14.42 21.58
C LEU A 172 -6.01 -13.36 21.82
N GLN A 173 -7.08 -13.38 21.03
CA GLN A 173 -8.22 -12.48 21.20
C GLN A 173 -8.94 -12.74 22.52
N VAL A 174 -9.16 -14.01 22.87
CA VAL A 174 -9.78 -14.37 24.16
C VAL A 174 -8.90 -13.94 25.33
N VAL A 175 -7.56 -14.17 25.27
CA VAL A 175 -6.62 -13.71 26.29
C VAL A 175 -6.64 -12.20 26.43
N SER A 176 -6.63 -11.48 25.32
CA SER A 176 -6.63 -10.00 25.29
C SER A 176 -7.89 -9.43 25.92
N THR A 177 -9.04 -10.08 25.72
CA THR A 177 -10.34 -9.59 26.21
C THR A 177 -10.61 -10.07 27.63
N PHE A 178 -10.53 -11.38 27.89
CA PHE A 178 -11.01 -11.99 29.14
C PHE A 178 -9.89 -12.40 30.11
N GLY A 179 -8.64 -12.39 29.64
CA GLY A 179 -7.48 -12.80 30.43
C GLY A 179 -7.11 -14.26 30.25
N ARG A 180 -5.89 -14.59 30.72
CA ARG A 180 -5.26 -15.91 30.51
C ARG A 180 -6.02 -17.05 31.22
N GLU A 181 -6.43 -16.84 32.46
CA GLU A 181 -7.13 -17.87 33.26
C GLU A 181 -8.49 -18.24 32.65
N PHE A 182 -9.22 -17.23 32.16
CA PHE A 182 -10.46 -17.45 31.44
C PHE A 182 -10.21 -18.31 30.19
N THR A 183 -9.18 -17.98 29.39
CA THR A 183 -8.85 -18.72 28.17
C THR A 183 -8.47 -20.16 28.44
N LEU A 184 -7.66 -20.41 29.46
CA LEU A 184 -7.28 -21.77 29.86
C LEU A 184 -8.50 -22.59 30.29
N SER A 185 -9.39 -22.00 31.07
CA SER A 185 -10.61 -22.65 31.52
C SER A 185 -11.57 -22.93 30.35
N LEU A 186 -11.77 -21.95 29.47
CA LEU A 186 -12.60 -22.06 28.27
C LEU A 186 -12.13 -23.21 27.35
N ASN A 187 -10.82 -23.38 27.18
CA ASN A 187 -10.25 -24.43 26.34
C ASN A 187 -10.53 -25.84 26.89
N ASN A 188 -10.70 -25.97 28.22
CA ASN A 188 -10.99 -27.25 28.87
C ASN A 188 -12.49 -27.64 28.82
N TYR A 189 -13.36 -26.71 28.44
CA TYR A 189 -14.76 -27.00 28.29
C TYR A 189 -15.08 -27.63 26.94
N ASP A 190 -15.98 -28.59 26.94
CA ASP A 190 -16.45 -29.23 25.71
C ASP A 190 -17.55 -28.39 25.05
N VAL A 191 -17.72 -28.64 23.74
CA VAL A 191 -18.86 -28.10 23.00
C VAL A 191 -20.14 -28.70 23.62
N ALA A 192 -21.01 -27.84 24.13
CA ALA A 192 -22.22 -28.25 24.81
C ALA A 192 -23.36 -27.24 24.62
N SER A 193 -24.59 -27.72 24.71
CA SER A 193 -25.78 -26.87 24.72
C SER A 193 -25.99 -26.17 26.05
N ASP A 194 -25.35 -26.66 27.12
CA ASP A 194 -25.55 -26.20 28.50
C ASP A 194 -24.47 -25.20 28.91
N TRP A 195 -24.81 -24.36 29.88
CA TRP A 195 -23.87 -23.42 30.48
C TRP A 195 -22.87 -24.17 31.37
N GLN A 196 -21.61 -23.72 31.25
CA GLN A 196 -20.48 -24.27 32.00
C GLN A 196 -19.78 -23.12 32.75
N GLY A 197 -19.10 -23.44 33.83
CA GLY A 197 -18.43 -22.46 34.69
C GLY A 197 -18.68 -22.70 36.16
N PRO A 198 -18.47 -21.70 37.01
CA PRO A 198 -18.08 -20.34 36.69
C PRO A 198 -16.58 -20.20 36.46
N ILE A 199 -16.17 -19.33 35.52
CA ILE A 199 -14.80 -18.94 35.29
C ILE A 199 -14.56 -17.46 35.53
N GLN A 200 -13.37 -17.12 36.02
CA GLN A 200 -12.97 -15.76 36.33
C GLN A 200 -12.32 -15.08 35.13
N SER A 201 -12.66 -13.82 34.94
CA SER A 201 -11.99 -12.92 33.99
C SER A 201 -11.58 -11.62 34.68
N THR A 202 -11.01 -10.68 33.91
CA THR A 202 -10.77 -9.31 34.37
C THR A 202 -12.05 -8.51 34.65
N PHE A 203 -13.20 -8.97 34.19
CA PHE A 203 -14.50 -8.30 34.32
C PHE A 203 -15.40 -8.91 35.43
N GLY A 204 -14.97 -9.99 36.03
CA GLY A 204 -15.75 -10.73 37.05
C GLY A 204 -15.86 -12.20 36.73
N TRP A 205 -17.03 -12.80 37.07
CA TRP A 205 -17.29 -14.22 36.89
C TRP A 205 -18.22 -14.46 35.72
N HIS A 206 -17.97 -15.52 34.99
CA HIS A 206 -18.72 -15.84 33.78
C HIS A 206 -19.22 -17.28 33.77
N LEU A 207 -20.42 -17.46 33.24
CA LEU A 207 -20.85 -18.73 32.69
C LEU A 207 -20.67 -18.66 31.17
N VAL A 208 -20.21 -19.75 30.59
CA VAL A 208 -19.95 -19.85 29.17
C VAL A 208 -20.67 -21.05 28.58
N LYS A 209 -21.04 -20.94 27.30
CA LYS A 209 -21.52 -22.02 26.49
C LYS A 209 -20.63 -22.11 25.24
N VAL A 210 -19.84 -23.17 25.13
CA VAL A 210 -18.97 -23.40 24.00
C VAL A 210 -19.81 -23.96 22.86
N LEU A 211 -19.93 -23.20 21.78
CA LEU A 211 -20.76 -23.55 20.63
C LEU A 211 -19.99 -24.37 19.61
N GLU A 212 -18.73 -23.97 19.38
CA GLU A 212 -17.88 -24.63 18.38
C GLU A 212 -16.39 -24.38 18.69
N LYS A 213 -15.56 -25.39 18.48
CA LYS A 213 -14.11 -25.30 18.48
C LYS A 213 -13.59 -25.42 17.05
N HIS A 214 -12.90 -24.40 16.58
CA HIS A 214 -12.36 -24.36 15.24
C HIS A 214 -10.88 -24.74 15.27
N SER A 215 -10.51 -25.75 14.51
CA SER A 215 -9.10 -26.09 14.30
C SER A 215 -8.42 -25.03 13.44
N ALA A 216 -7.11 -24.88 13.58
CA ALA A 216 -6.31 -24.12 12.62
C ALA A 216 -6.47 -24.75 11.23
N SER A 217 -6.61 -23.92 10.23
CA SER A 217 -6.81 -24.36 8.85
C SER A 217 -6.28 -23.30 7.88
N VAL A 218 -5.90 -23.70 6.69
CA VAL A 218 -5.62 -22.73 5.62
C VAL A 218 -6.95 -22.24 5.05
N ALA A 219 -7.10 -20.93 4.91
CA ALA A 219 -8.31 -20.35 4.32
C ALA A 219 -8.51 -20.85 2.89
N PRO A 220 -9.70 -21.34 2.50
CA PRO A 220 -9.93 -21.85 1.16
C PRO A 220 -9.60 -20.81 0.09
N PHE A 221 -8.90 -21.22 -0.97
CA PHE A 221 -8.50 -20.32 -2.05
C PHE A 221 -9.65 -19.49 -2.62
N ILE A 222 -10.83 -20.11 -2.77
CA ILE A 222 -12.00 -19.45 -3.33
C ILE A 222 -12.45 -18.22 -2.51
N ASP A 223 -12.29 -18.31 -1.18
CA ASP A 223 -12.72 -17.26 -0.26
C ASP A 223 -11.73 -16.09 -0.21
N ILE A 224 -10.46 -16.38 -0.48
CA ILE A 224 -9.35 -15.40 -0.37
C ILE A 224 -8.67 -15.10 -1.71
N ARG A 225 -9.27 -15.50 -2.83
CA ARG A 225 -8.69 -15.34 -4.18
C ARG A 225 -8.23 -13.89 -4.45
N ALA A 226 -9.01 -12.90 -4.01
CA ALA A 226 -8.65 -11.50 -4.19
C ALA A 226 -7.40 -11.11 -3.37
N THR A 227 -7.26 -11.65 -2.16
CA THR A 227 -6.08 -11.45 -1.31
C THR A 227 -4.85 -12.10 -1.97
N VAL A 228 -4.99 -13.34 -2.43
CA VAL A 228 -3.91 -14.07 -3.13
C VAL A 228 -3.45 -13.31 -4.39
N LEU A 229 -4.39 -12.76 -5.17
CA LEU A 229 -4.06 -11.92 -6.33
C LEU A 229 -3.32 -10.64 -5.91
N GLY A 230 -3.76 -9.99 -4.83
CA GLY A 230 -3.09 -8.81 -4.28
C GLY A 230 -1.65 -9.10 -3.87
N ASP A 231 -1.42 -10.19 -3.14
CA ASP A 231 -0.09 -10.61 -2.70
C ASP A 231 0.80 -10.99 -3.88
N TYR A 232 0.28 -11.75 -4.85
CA TYR A 232 0.99 -12.10 -6.07
C TYR A 232 1.44 -10.86 -6.84
N THR A 233 0.53 -9.94 -7.10
CA THR A 233 0.84 -8.72 -7.86
C THR A 233 1.80 -7.81 -7.12
N TYR A 234 1.72 -7.76 -5.79
CA TYR A 234 2.68 -7.02 -4.97
C TYR A 234 4.09 -7.62 -5.10
N GLU A 235 4.23 -8.93 -4.94
CA GLU A 235 5.53 -9.61 -5.07
C GLU A 235 6.10 -9.51 -6.48
N ALA A 236 5.25 -9.63 -7.52
CA ALA A 236 5.68 -9.46 -8.90
C ALA A 236 6.26 -8.06 -9.16
N ARG A 237 5.66 -7.01 -8.61
CA ARG A 237 6.19 -5.64 -8.71
C ARG A 237 7.51 -5.47 -7.96
N VAL A 238 7.60 -5.99 -6.74
CA VAL A 238 8.84 -5.95 -5.95
C VAL A 238 9.97 -6.67 -6.69
N GLN A 239 9.66 -7.83 -7.29
CA GLN A 239 10.64 -8.58 -8.06
C GLN A 239 11.08 -7.81 -9.32
N ALA A 240 10.15 -7.22 -10.08
CA ALA A 240 10.48 -6.42 -11.25
C ALA A 240 11.38 -5.22 -10.92
N GLN A 241 11.14 -4.55 -9.79
CA GLN A 241 12.03 -3.49 -9.31
C GLN A 241 13.44 -4.02 -8.99
N ALA A 242 13.52 -5.19 -8.34
CA ALA A 242 14.79 -5.81 -7.99
C ALA A 242 15.59 -6.22 -9.27
N ASP A 243 14.90 -6.84 -10.21
CA ASP A 243 15.49 -7.27 -11.49
C ASP A 243 15.99 -6.07 -12.30
N PHE A 244 15.22 -4.99 -12.33
CA PHE A 244 15.65 -3.75 -12.96
C PHE A 244 16.94 -3.20 -12.33
N ILE A 245 17.00 -3.16 -11.00
CA ILE A 245 18.21 -2.69 -10.30
C ILE A 245 19.39 -3.63 -10.56
N GLU A 246 19.19 -4.94 -10.58
CA GLU A 246 20.24 -5.91 -10.90
C GLU A 246 20.79 -5.69 -12.31
N GLN A 247 19.91 -5.43 -13.28
CA GLN A 247 20.28 -5.15 -14.67
C GLN A 247 21.10 -3.86 -14.84
N VAL A 248 20.71 -2.77 -14.15
CA VAL A 248 21.36 -1.47 -14.34
C VAL A 248 22.55 -1.24 -13.41
N ARG A 249 22.64 -1.93 -12.29
CA ARG A 249 23.70 -1.76 -11.28
C ARG A 249 25.12 -1.88 -11.82
N PRO A 250 25.43 -2.77 -12.77
CA PRO A 250 26.78 -2.87 -13.34
C PRO A 250 27.24 -1.61 -14.09
N ASN A 251 26.32 -0.70 -14.46
CA ASN A 251 26.65 0.54 -15.14
C ASN A 251 27.18 1.63 -14.20
N TYR A 252 27.23 1.35 -12.88
CA TYR A 252 27.62 2.32 -11.85
C TYR A 252 28.84 1.84 -11.06
N ASP A 253 29.86 2.69 -10.97
CA ASP A 253 31.00 2.51 -10.08
C ASP A 253 30.62 3.00 -8.66
N ILE A 254 30.56 2.07 -7.69
CA ILE A 254 30.17 2.39 -6.32
C ILE A 254 31.44 2.50 -5.46
N ILE A 255 31.83 3.73 -5.14
CA ILE A 255 33.00 4.02 -4.29
C ILE A 255 32.54 4.38 -2.89
N ARG A 256 32.97 3.60 -1.90
CA ARG A 256 32.80 3.94 -0.48
C ARG A 256 34.05 4.67 -0.01
N LYS A 257 33.91 5.94 0.35
CA LYS A 257 34.97 6.67 1.03
C LYS A 257 34.85 6.35 2.54
N GLU A 258 35.88 5.73 3.11
CA GLU A 258 36.03 5.63 4.55
C GLU A 258 36.52 7.01 5.05
N GLU A 259 35.91 7.57 6.07
CA GLU A 259 36.33 8.82 6.73
C GLU A 259 37.60 8.61 7.54
#